data_2c1ec47f0e528c83644a1b335eaf669f
#
_entry.id   2c1ec47f0e528c83644a1b335eaf669f
#
_cell.length_a   1.000
_cell.length_b   1.000
_cell.length_c   1.000
_cell.angle_alpha   90.00
_cell.angle_beta   90.00
_cell.angle_gamma   90.00
#
_symmetry.space_group_name_H-M   'P 1'
#
loop_
_entity.id
_entity.type
_entity.pdbx_description
1 polymer ?
#
loop_
_entity_poly.entity_id
_entity_poly.type
_entity_poly.pdbx_seq_one_letter_code
_entity_poly.pdbx_strand_id
1 'polypeptide(L)'
;LNLPFYETGKVKKGGIGEEDVKITMDLIEKVKPHQIYLAGDLADPHGTHKVCLEIIFEAVRRLKKKKYMDDCYVWMYRGAWHEWPIHEIHMAVPLSPNEVMRKRMAIFKHQSQKDVPVFPGNDSREFWQRAKERNEETAEMYNKLGLPEYEAMEAFRRWNFQAGEVL
;
A
#
# COMPACT_ATOMS: atom_id res chain seq x y z
N LEU A 1 -13.79 -4.96 -5.56
CA LEU A 1 -14.87 -3.99 -5.65
C LEU A 1 -14.92 -3.42 -7.06
N ASN A 2 -16.12 -3.36 -7.66
CA ASN A 2 -16.33 -2.63 -8.92
C ASN A 2 -16.67 -1.18 -8.56
N LEU A 3 -15.65 -0.38 -8.33
CA LEU A 3 -15.86 1.02 -7.96
C LEU A 3 -16.14 1.86 -9.20
N PRO A 4 -17.18 2.71 -9.18
CA PRO A 4 -17.61 3.51 -10.34
C PRO A 4 -16.52 4.42 -10.93
N PHE A 5 -15.58 4.94 -10.11
CA PHE A 5 -14.50 5.77 -10.62
C PHE A 5 -13.60 5.04 -11.62
N TYR A 6 -13.55 3.70 -11.56
CA TYR A 6 -12.72 2.87 -12.41
C TYR A 6 -13.49 2.34 -13.60
N GLU A 7 -13.52 3.07 -14.69
CA GLU A 7 -14.05 2.58 -15.95
C GLU A 7 -12.96 1.87 -16.76
N THR A 8 -13.22 0.60 -17.09
CA THR A 8 -12.31 -0.21 -17.91
C THR A 8 -12.09 0.42 -19.28
N GLY A 9 -10.83 0.50 -19.72
CA GLY A 9 -10.45 1.05 -21.02
C GLY A 9 -10.30 2.58 -21.09
N LYS A 10 -10.65 3.32 -20.04
CA LYS A 10 -10.38 4.75 -19.97
C LYS A 10 -9.04 5.04 -19.29
N VAL A 11 -8.20 5.83 -19.94
CA VAL A 11 -6.92 6.29 -19.36
C VAL A 11 -7.18 7.31 -18.25
N LYS A 12 -8.11 8.23 -18.46
CA LYS A 12 -8.48 9.23 -17.45
C LYS A 12 -9.58 8.67 -16.55
N LYS A 13 -9.27 8.53 -15.28
CA LYS A 13 -10.22 8.05 -14.27
C LYS A 13 -11.19 9.16 -13.87
N GLY A 14 -12.40 8.76 -13.46
CA GLY A 14 -13.35 9.67 -12.84
C GLY A 14 -12.85 10.20 -11.49
N GLY A 15 -13.45 11.28 -11.02
CA GLY A 15 -13.27 11.73 -9.64
C GLY A 15 -13.94 10.78 -8.65
N ILE A 16 -13.59 10.91 -7.37
CA ILE A 16 -14.20 10.15 -6.28
C ILE A 16 -15.69 10.51 -6.19
N GLY A 17 -16.56 9.49 -6.28
CA GLY A 17 -18.00 9.63 -6.11
C GLY A 17 -18.49 9.13 -4.75
N GLU A 18 -19.67 9.60 -4.34
CA GLU A 18 -20.33 9.12 -3.12
C GLU A 18 -20.61 7.62 -3.15
N GLU A 19 -20.88 7.07 -4.32
CA GLU A 19 -21.11 5.65 -4.49
C GLU A 19 -19.84 4.83 -4.23
N ASP A 20 -18.66 5.29 -4.68
CA ASP A 20 -17.36 4.65 -4.40
C ASP A 20 -17.11 4.56 -2.90
N VAL A 21 -17.34 5.66 -2.19
CA VAL A 21 -17.18 5.74 -0.73
C VAL A 21 -18.17 4.82 -0.03
N LYS A 22 -19.44 4.82 -0.47
CA LYS A 22 -20.48 3.98 0.12
C LYS A 22 -20.17 2.49 -0.02
N ILE A 23 -19.79 2.02 -1.21
CA ILE A 23 -19.41 0.62 -1.46
C ILE A 23 -18.25 0.22 -0.54
N THR A 24 -17.29 1.12 -0.34
CA THR A 24 -16.15 0.86 0.53
C THR A 24 -16.56 0.83 2.01
N MET A 25 -17.43 1.74 2.44
CA MET A 25 -17.99 1.73 3.80
C MET A 25 -18.77 0.45 4.08
N ASP A 26 -19.64 0.03 3.17
CA ASP A 26 -20.43 -1.19 3.31
C ASP A 26 -19.55 -2.44 3.48
N LEU A 27 -18.43 -2.48 2.75
CA LEU A 27 -17.44 -3.56 2.91
C LEU A 27 -16.78 -3.52 4.29
N ILE A 28 -16.32 -2.35 4.74
CA ILE A 28 -15.68 -2.19 6.06
C ILE A 28 -16.67 -2.55 7.17
N GLU A 29 -17.92 -2.11 7.08
CA GLU A 29 -18.97 -2.43 8.05
C GLU A 29 -19.30 -3.93 8.10
N LYS A 30 -19.29 -4.57 6.94
CA LYS A 30 -19.51 -6.03 6.83
C LYS A 30 -18.39 -6.84 7.45
N VAL A 31 -17.14 -6.43 7.20
CA VAL A 31 -15.93 -7.18 7.64
C VAL A 31 -15.57 -6.84 9.09
N LYS A 32 -15.74 -5.58 9.51
CA LYS A 32 -15.29 -5.03 10.80
C LYS A 32 -13.84 -5.38 11.09
N PRO A 33 -12.90 -4.96 10.22
CA PRO A 33 -11.51 -5.37 10.32
C PRO A 33 -10.82 -4.74 11.53
N HIS A 34 -9.89 -5.49 12.14
CA HIS A 34 -8.95 -4.93 13.12
C HIS A 34 -7.75 -4.26 12.46
N GLN A 35 -7.47 -4.65 11.21
CA GLN A 35 -6.36 -4.08 10.45
C GLN A 35 -6.76 -3.87 9.00
N ILE A 36 -6.43 -2.71 8.46
CA ILE A 36 -6.58 -2.37 7.04
C ILE A 36 -5.19 -2.07 6.49
N TYR A 37 -4.79 -2.81 5.46
CA TYR A 37 -3.53 -2.57 4.74
C TYR A 37 -3.84 -1.97 3.38
N LEU A 38 -3.17 -0.88 3.05
CA LEU A 38 -3.43 -0.14 1.81
C LEU A 38 -2.16 0.45 1.21
N ALA A 39 -2.18 0.65 -0.10
CA ALA A 39 -1.08 1.29 -0.79
C ALA A 39 -1.05 2.78 -0.46
N GLY A 40 0.02 3.23 0.20
CA GLY A 40 0.23 4.63 0.60
C GLY A 40 1.08 5.42 -0.40
N ASP A 41 1.22 4.95 -1.63
CA ASP A 41 2.02 5.63 -2.63
C ASP A 41 1.23 6.78 -3.29
N LEU A 42 1.55 8.02 -2.86
CA LEU A 42 0.95 9.22 -3.41
C LEU A 42 1.56 9.64 -4.75
N ALA A 43 2.69 9.04 -5.12
CA ALA A 43 3.41 9.31 -6.37
C ALA A 43 3.00 8.38 -7.52
N ASP A 44 1.83 7.73 -7.42
CA ASP A 44 1.30 6.84 -8.46
C ASP A 44 1.12 7.60 -9.79
N PRO A 45 1.90 7.29 -10.82
CA PRO A 45 1.83 8.00 -12.10
C PRO A 45 0.49 7.83 -12.83
N HIS A 46 -0.25 6.77 -12.51
CA HIS A 46 -1.56 6.48 -13.09
C HIS A 46 -2.73 7.02 -12.27
N GLY A 47 -2.47 7.47 -11.06
CA GLY A 47 -3.46 8.02 -10.15
C GLY A 47 -4.47 7.02 -9.56
N THR A 48 -4.48 5.76 -10.01
CA THR A 48 -5.46 4.77 -9.56
C THR A 48 -5.28 4.41 -8.09
N HIS A 49 -4.04 4.16 -7.66
CA HIS A 49 -3.74 3.83 -6.25
C HIS A 49 -4.07 5.01 -5.35
N LYS A 50 -3.77 6.23 -5.81
CA LYS A 50 -4.09 7.46 -5.09
C LYS A 50 -5.59 7.62 -4.89
N VAL A 51 -6.39 7.44 -5.95
CA VAL A 51 -7.86 7.53 -5.86
C VAL A 51 -8.42 6.46 -4.93
N CYS A 52 -7.94 5.20 -5.01
CA CYS A 52 -8.31 4.15 -4.08
C CYS A 52 -7.99 4.51 -2.63
N LEU A 53 -6.81 5.09 -2.37
CA LEU A 53 -6.37 5.54 -1.06
C LEU A 53 -7.31 6.61 -0.51
N GLU A 54 -7.64 7.62 -1.30
CA GLU A 54 -8.52 8.72 -0.93
C GLU A 54 -9.95 8.22 -0.61
N ILE A 55 -10.49 7.28 -1.40
CA ILE A 55 -11.79 6.64 -1.13
C ILE A 55 -11.77 5.91 0.22
N ILE A 56 -10.72 5.14 0.48
CA ILE A 56 -10.60 4.41 1.75
C ILE A 56 -10.46 5.37 2.92
N PHE A 57 -9.69 6.43 2.78
CA PHE A 57 -9.56 7.46 3.81
C PHE A 57 -10.90 8.11 4.14
N GLU A 58 -11.66 8.47 3.13
CA GLU A 58 -12.98 9.07 3.33
C GLU A 58 -13.95 8.08 4.00
N ALA A 59 -13.97 6.83 3.56
CA ALA A 59 -14.78 5.79 4.17
C ALA A 59 -14.42 5.58 5.66
N VAL A 60 -13.13 5.48 5.98
CA VAL A 60 -12.64 5.32 7.37
C VAL A 60 -12.99 6.55 8.23
N ARG A 61 -12.82 7.79 7.70
CA ARG A 61 -13.21 9.01 8.42
C ARG A 61 -14.70 9.03 8.78
N ARG A 62 -15.56 8.61 7.87
CA ARG A 62 -17.01 8.54 8.11
C ARG A 62 -17.37 7.47 9.15
N LEU A 63 -16.64 6.36 9.15
CA LEU A 63 -16.87 5.23 10.06
C LEU A 63 -16.19 5.37 11.43
N LYS A 64 -15.29 6.33 11.63
CA LYS A 64 -14.43 6.43 12.82
C LYS A 64 -15.17 6.43 14.16
N LYS A 65 -16.44 6.85 14.20
CA LYS A 65 -17.27 6.86 15.42
C LYS A 65 -17.93 5.51 15.72
N LYS A 66 -17.79 4.52 14.84
CA LYS A 66 -18.34 3.18 15.07
C LYS A 66 -17.45 2.43 16.05
N LYS A 67 -18.04 1.80 17.07
CA LYS A 67 -17.31 1.11 18.14
C LYS A 67 -16.25 0.12 17.67
N TYR A 68 -16.52 -0.62 16.58
CA TYR A 68 -15.55 -1.56 16.03
C TYR A 68 -14.32 -0.90 15.38
N MET A 69 -14.37 0.42 15.13
CA MET A 69 -13.23 1.18 14.62
C MET A 69 -12.26 1.61 15.72
N ASP A 70 -12.63 1.50 17.00
CA ASP A 70 -11.75 1.85 18.12
C ASP A 70 -10.50 0.97 18.14
N ASP A 71 -10.64 -0.32 17.75
CA ASP A 71 -9.56 -1.30 17.68
C ASP A 71 -9.06 -1.54 16.24
N CYS A 72 -9.39 -0.65 15.30
CA CYS A 72 -8.97 -0.76 13.92
C CYS A 72 -7.70 0.06 13.66
N TYR A 73 -6.69 -0.58 13.07
CA TYR A 73 -5.43 0.04 12.67
C TYR A 73 -5.32 0.11 11.15
N VAL A 74 -4.91 1.26 10.65
CA VAL A 74 -4.69 1.45 9.21
C VAL A 74 -3.19 1.56 8.95
N TRP A 75 -2.68 0.64 8.13
CA TRP A 75 -1.28 0.53 7.76
C TRP A 75 -1.10 0.81 6.28
N MET A 76 -0.19 1.71 5.97
CA MET A 76 0.17 2.05 4.61
C MET A 76 1.51 1.45 4.25
N TYR A 77 1.55 0.70 3.16
CA TYR A 77 2.79 0.21 2.55
C TYR A 77 3.11 1.02 1.30
N ARG A 78 4.38 1.04 0.91
CA ARG A 78 4.80 1.60 -0.37
C ARG A 78 4.83 0.53 -1.46
N GLY A 79 4.67 0.99 -2.70
CA GLY A 79 4.86 0.15 -3.88
C GLY A 79 6.34 -0.15 -4.17
N ALA A 80 6.65 -0.44 -5.42
CA ALA A 80 8.02 -0.77 -5.84
C ALA A 80 8.92 0.45 -6.12
N TRP A 81 8.48 1.65 -5.75
CA TRP A 81 9.15 2.89 -6.18
C TRP A 81 10.05 3.49 -5.12
N HIS A 82 9.49 3.77 -3.96
CA HIS A 82 10.16 4.44 -2.87
C HIS A 82 9.72 3.84 -1.54
N GLU A 83 10.61 3.83 -0.57
CA GLU A 83 10.26 3.45 0.79
C GLU A 83 9.87 4.70 1.60
N TRP A 84 9.27 4.49 2.76
CA TRP A 84 9.05 5.53 3.74
C TRP A 84 10.38 6.04 4.28
N PRO A 85 10.51 7.35 4.54
CA PRO A 85 11.61 7.84 5.36
C PRO A 85 11.67 7.07 6.69
N ILE A 86 12.85 6.70 7.15
CA ILE A 86 13.00 5.82 8.32
C ILE A 86 12.29 6.33 9.56
N HIS A 87 12.20 7.65 9.75
CA HIS A 87 11.50 8.27 10.87
C HIS A 87 9.97 8.24 10.74
N GLU A 88 9.43 7.85 9.59
CA GLU A 88 8.00 7.67 9.36
C GLU A 88 7.57 6.20 9.44
N ILE A 89 8.52 5.28 9.55
CA ILE A 89 8.22 3.86 9.65
C ILE A 89 7.76 3.55 11.08
N HIS A 90 6.54 3.05 11.21
CA HIS A 90 5.96 2.68 12.50
C HIS A 90 6.01 1.17 12.75
N MET A 91 6.14 0.38 11.68
CA MET A 91 6.27 -1.08 11.76
C MET A 91 7.19 -1.54 10.63
N ALA A 92 8.21 -2.32 10.98
CA ALA A 92 9.08 -3.00 10.04
C ALA A 92 8.98 -4.51 10.29
N VAL A 93 8.67 -5.26 9.24
CA VAL A 93 8.48 -6.71 9.32
C VAL A 93 9.64 -7.40 8.61
N PRO A 94 10.49 -8.14 9.34
CA PRO A 94 11.56 -8.92 8.72
C PRO A 94 10.98 -9.99 7.79
N LEU A 95 11.64 -10.19 6.66
CA LEU A 95 11.28 -11.20 5.67
C LEU A 95 12.41 -12.22 5.58
N SER A 96 12.06 -13.49 5.74
CA SER A 96 12.96 -14.60 5.45
C SER A 96 13.18 -14.75 3.93
N PRO A 97 14.26 -15.42 3.48
CA PRO A 97 14.47 -15.74 2.06
C PRO A 97 13.27 -16.42 1.40
N ASN A 98 12.58 -17.30 2.15
CA ASN A 98 11.37 -17.98 1.66
C ASN A 98 10.20 -17.00 1.45
N GLU A 99 10.06 -16.00 2.30
CA GLU A 99 9.00 -14.97 2.17
C GLU A 99 9.30 -14.02 1.02
N VAL A 100 10.55 -13.64 0.82
CA VAL A 100 11.00 -12.88 -0.36
C VAL A 100 10.69 -13.66 -1.64
N MET A 101 11.00 -14.97 -1.68
CA MET A 101 10.67 -15.83 -2.81
C MET A 101 9.15 -15.93 -3.02
N ARG A 102 8.37 -16.09 -1.96
CA ARG A 102 6.90 -16.14 -2.02
C ARG A 102 6.33 -14.84 -2.59
N LYS A 103 6.85 -13.69 -2.17
CA LYS A 103 6.48 -12.36 -2.70
C LYS A 103 6.76 -12.27 -4.20
N ARG A 104 7.95 -12.69 -4.65
CA ARG A 104 8.30 -12.77 -6.07
C ARG A 104 7.32 -13.64 -6.85
N MET A 105 7.01 -14.83 -6.36
CA MET A 105 6.07 -15.74 -7.02
C MET A 105 4.64 -15.18 -7.06
N ALA A 106 4.24 -14.40 -6.05
CA ALA A 106 2.95 -13.70 -6.06
C ALA A 106 2.91 -12.63 -7.16
N ILE A 107 3.99 -11.86 -7.33
CA ILE A 107 4.10 -10.86 -8.43
C ILE A 107 3.94 -11.54 -9.79
N PHE A 108 4.54 -12.71 -9.99
CA PHE A 108 4.42 -13.47 -11.25
C PHE A 108 3.00 -13.97 -11.56
N LYS A 109 2.09 -13.98 -10.58
CA LYS A 109 0.66 -14.25 -10.85
C LYS A 109 -0.03 -13.10 -11.60
N HIS A 110 0.53 -11.91 -11.55
CA HIS A 110 0.04 -10.74 -12.30
C HIS A 110 0.61 -10.75 -13.73
N GLN A 111 0.11 -11.65 -14.57
CA GLN A 111 0.64 -11.97 -15.91
C GLN A 111 0.75 -10.76 -16.84
N SER A 112 -0.11 -9.76 -16.69
CA SER A 112 -0.10 -8.55 -17.53
C SER A 112 1.01 -7.55 -17.18
N GLN A 113 1.70 -7.73 -16.05
CA GLN A 113 2.66 -6.73 -15.54
C GLN A 113 3.97 -7.35 -15.02
N LYS A 114 4.16 -8.66 -15.22
CA LYS A 114 5.30 -9.38 -14.63
C LYS A 114 6.65 -9.08 -15.28
N ASP A 115 6.68 -8.82 -16.57
CA ASP A 115 7.91 -8.81 -17.36
C ASP A 115 8.43 -7.40 -17.66
N VAL A 116 7.55 -6.46 -17.96
CA VAL A 116 7.96 -5.09 -18.30
C VAL A 116 7.11 -4.10 -17.50
N PRO A 117 7.68 -3.44 -16.51
CA PRO A 117 7.01 -2.30 -15.92
C PRO A 117 6.86 -1.20 -16.96
N VAL A 118 5.64 -0.77 -17.24
CA VAL A 118 5.36 0.36 -18.14
C VAL A 118 5.67 1.66 -17.39
N PHE A 119 6.98 1.91 -17.15
CA PHE A 119 7.40 3.06 -16.40
C PHE A 119 8.22 4.00 -17.28
N PRO A 120 7.99 5.30 -17.21
CA PRO A 120 8.86 6.26 -17.85
C PRO A 120 10.25 6.21 -17.20
N GLY A 121 11.29 6.01 -18.00
CA GLY A 121 12.69 6.06 -17.57
C GLY A 121 13.53 4.90 -18.09
N ASN A 122 14.85 4.98 -17.85
CA ASN A 122 15.84 4.00 -18.30
C ASN A 122 16.04 2.83 -17.33
N ASP A 123 15.11 2.58 -16.42
CA ASP A 123 15.23 1.50 -15.47
C ASP A 123 14.77 0.17 -16.09
N SER A 124 15.70 -0.70 -16.37
CA SER A 124 15.49 -2.02 -17.00
C SER A 124 15.08 -3.12 -16.02
N ARG A 125 15.00 -2.82 -14.71
CA ARG A 125 14.63 -3.82 -13.71
C ARG A 125 13.18 -4.24 -13.86
N GLU A 126 12.92 -5.53 -13.72
CA GLU A 126 11.57 -6.08 -13.60
C GLU A 126 10.90 -5.59 -12.29
N PHE A 127 9.58 -5.58 -12.26
CA PHE A 127 8.82 -5.12 -11.10
C PHE A 127 9.20 -5.85 -9.80
N TRP A 128 9.40 -7.16 -9.85
CA TRP A 128 9.80 -7.95 -8.68
C TRP A 128 11.20 -7.60 -8.17
N GLN A 129 12.13 -7.25 -9.08
CA GLN A 129 13.49 -6.85 -8.70
C GLN A 129 13.44 -5.55 -7.88
N ARG A 130 12.69 -4.56 -8.35
CA ARG A 130 12.49 -3.30 -7.61
C ARG A 130 11.85 -3.53 -6.24
N ALA A 131 10.81 -4.38 -6.18
CA ALA A 131 10.15 -4.68 -4.92
C ALA A 131 11.09 -5.40 -3.94
N LYS A 132 11.95 -6.30 -4.43
CA LYS A 132 12.96 -7.00 -3.65
C LYS A 132 14.02 -6.02 -3.13
N GLU A 133 14.65 -5.25 -4.02
CA GLU A 133 15.69 -4.29 -3.68
C GLU A 133 15.19 -3.27 -2.65
N ARG A 134 13.97 -2.74 -2.81
CA ARG A 134 13.37 -1.86 -1.80
C ARG A 134 13.32 -2.51 -0.42
N ASN A 135 12.95 -3.78 -0.33
CA ASN A 135 12.91 -4.48 0.96
C ASN A 135 14.32 -4.76 1.51
N GLU A 136 15.31 -5.00 0.65
CA GLU A 136 16.71 -5.16 1.03
C GLU A 136 17.31 -3.83 1.53
N GLU A 137 17.07 -2.73 0.80
CA GLU A 137 17.48 -1.38 1.22
C GLU A 137 16.85 -0.98 2.56
N THR A 138 15.59 -1.34 2.79
CA THR A 138 14.93 -1.11 4.09
C THR A 138 15.65 -1.87 5.20
N ALA A 139 15.98 -3.14 5.00
CA ALA A 139 16.74 -3.93 5.97
C ALA A 139 18.13 -3.34 6.22
N GLU A 140 18.83 -2.91 5.17
CA GLU A 140 20.16 -2.28 5.29
C GLU A 140 20.12 -1.00 6.15
N MET A 141 19.08 -0.17 6.00
CA MET A 141 18.92 1.01 6.86
C MET A 141 18.80 0.64 8.33
N TYR A 142 18.03 -0.41 8.66
CA TYR A 142 17.89 -0.89 10.04
C TYR A 142 19.17 -1.56 10.55
N ASN A 143 19.88 -2.31 9.72
CA ASN A 143 21.16 -2.92 10.06
C ASN A 143 22.19 -1.84 10.45
N LYS A 144 22.21 -0.71 9.73
CA LYS A 144 23.08 0.44 10.06
C LYS A 144 22.75 1.09 11.42
N LEU A 145 21.53 0.91 11.93
CA LEU A 145 21.13 1.34 13.27
C LEU A 145 21.52 0.35 14.37
N GLY A 146 22.21 -0.73 14.03
CA GLY A 146 22.68 -1.73 15.00
C GLY A 146 21.62 -2.77 15.38
N LEU A 147 20.55 -2.91 14.62
CA LEU A 147 19.60 -4.00 14.77
C LEU A 147 20.18 -5.31 14.19
N PRO A 148 19.60 -6.50 14.54
CA PRO A 148 19.99 -7.75 13.92
C PRO A 148 19.94 -7.68 12.40
N GLU A 149 20.91 -8.29 11.73
CA GLU A 149 20.98 -8.32 10.27
C GLU A 149 19.86 -9.17 9.68
N TYR A 150 18.97 -8.52 8.94
CA TYR A 150 17.93 -9.17 8.15
C TYR A 150 18.24 -8.97 6.66
N GLU A 151 17.87 -9.95 5.84
CA GLU A 151 18.04 -9.85 4.39
C GLU A 151 17.10 -8.81 3.77
N ALA A 152 15.86 -8.77 4.22
CA ALA A 152 14.84 -7.88 3.70
C ALA A 152 13.81 -7.51 4.78
N MET A 153 13.18 -6.34 4.64
CA MET A 153 12.10 -5.89 5.52
C MET A 153 11.00 -5.23 4.71
N GLU A 154 9.75 -5.45 5.10
CA GLU A 154 8.59 -4.68 4.63
C GLU A 154 8.27 -3.61 5.66
N ALA A 155 8.15 -2.36 5.21
CA ALA A 155 7.88 -1.22 6.08
C ALA A 155 6.46 -0.69 5.94
N PHE A 156 5.90 -0.25 7.06
CA PHE A 156 4.56 0.30 7.13
C PHE A 156 4.55 1.59 7.93
N ARG A 157 3.79 2.55 7.44
CA ARG A 157 3.41 3.76 8.17
C ARG A 157 1.99 3.59 8.67
N ARG A 158 1.76 3.90 9.94
CA ARG A 158 0.41 3.94 10.52
C ARG A 158 -0.26 5.26 10.14
N TRP A 159 -1.50 5.20 9.71
CA TRP A 159 -2.35 6.37 9.64
C TRP A 159 -3.24 6.45 10.88
N ASN A 160 -3.05 7.51 11.67
CA ASN A 160 -3.82 7.73 12.89
C ASN A 160 -5.08 8.55 12.60
N PHE A 161 -6.07 7.93 11.96
CA PHE A 161 -7.34 8.57 11.62
C PHE A 161 -8.15 9.00 12.85
N GLN A 162 -7.98 8.35 14.00
CA GLN A 162 -8.65 8.72 15.25
C GLN A 162 -8.16 10.07 15.76
N ALA A 163 -6.87 10.35 15.66
CA ALA A 163 -6.29 11.64 16.03
C ALA A 163 -6.55 12.74 15.00
N GLY A 164 -7.18 12.42 13.86
CA GLY A 164 -7.44 13.41 12.81
C GLY A 164 -6.22 13.74 11.96
N GLU A 165 -5.24 12.83 11.89
CA GLU A 165 -4.07 13.01 11.03
C GLU A 165 -4.50 13.23 9.57
N VAL A 166 -3.99 14.32 8.98
CA VAL A 166 -4.11 14.62 7.55
C VAL A 166 -2.80 14.22 6.88
N LEU A 167 -2.88 13.41 5.83
CA LEU A 167 -1.72 12.93 5.07
C LEU A 167 -1.49 13.77 3.82
#